data_16e6e58212fda0a61325b97b054f6d66
#
_entry.id   16e6e58212fda0a61325b97b054f6d66
#
_cell.length_a   1.000
_cell.length_b   1.000
_cell.length_c   1.000
_cell.angle_alpha   90.00
_cell.angle_beta   90.00
_cell.angle_gamma   90.00
#
_symmetry.space_group_name_H-M   'P 1'
#
loop_
_entity.id
_entity.type
_entity.pdbx_description
1 polymer ?
#
loop_
_entity_poly.entity_id
_entity_poly.type
_entity_poly.pdbx_seq_one_letter_code
_entity_poly.pdbx_strand_id
1 'polypeptide(L)'
;MKEQKDVRQRIEEGEFAQSAEISASYLDEDILIIDNVKVLQNPDPMRFQMNMIASCQRGSLRAELNGRELTVEKGDIFISPPNSILDIKEVSEDFACTAMCVSNHGLLGILRSHISVWNRAMYVSKVSVLKMNEVDMVFYSKFTDLVRLCLDPKFNDRSSWKPYRREIVETLLKSALLAVSNLLLTDLPKETLGTSASDFFDKFLEMLQ
;
A
#
# COMPACT_ATOMS: atom_id res chain seq x y z
N MET A 1 -11.90 -14.44 23.61
CA MET A 1 -11.06 -14.08 22.45
C MET A 1 -11.96 -13.39 21.46
N LYS A 2 -11.89 -12.07 21.32
CA LYS A 2 -12.62 -11.37 20.23
C LYS A 2 -11.89 -11.69 18.93
N GLU A 3 -12.59 -12.24 17.95
CA GLU A 3 -12.07 -12.42 16.60
C GLU A 3 -11.53 -11.08 16.09
N GLN A 4 -10.27 -11.08 15.67
CA GLN A 4 -9.66 -9.94 14.98
C GLN A 4 -10.35 -9.79 13.64
N LYS A 5 -11.25 -8.81 13.54
CA LYS A 5 -11.91 -8.46 12.27
C LYS A 5 -10.88 -7.82 11.32
N ASP A 6 -10.90 -8.25 10.08
CA ASP A 6 -10.15 -7.62 9.00
C ASP A 6 -10.56 -6.15 8.84
N VAL A 7 -9.61 -5.28 8.48
CA VAL A 7 -9.87 -3.85 8.20
C VAL A 7 -11.00 -3.68 7.17
N ARG A 8 -10.98 -4.49 6.13
CA ARG A 8 -12.02 -4.53 5.11
C ARG A 8 -13.37 -4.91 5.70
N GLN A 9 -13.44 -5.98 6.49
CA GLN A 9 -14.65 -6.45 7.15
C GLN A 9 -15.21 -5.38 8.11
N ARG A 10 -14.33 -4.67 8.85
CA ARG A 10 -14.73 -3.55 9.71
C ARG A 10 -15.25 -2.36 8.91
N ILE A 11 -14.67 -2.08 7.74
CA ILE A 11 -15.13 -1.04 6.82
C ILE A 11 -16.51 -1.41 6.22
N GLU A 12 -16.68 -2.65 5.77
CA GLU A 12 -17.95 -3.18 5.23
C GLU A 12 -19.06 -3.21 6.28
N GLU A 13 -18.74 -3.53 7.53
CA GLU A 13 -19.71 -3.52 8.64
C GLU A 13 -20.03 -2.10 9.14
N GLY A 14 -19.47 -1.05 8.54
CA GLY A 14 -19.74 0.34 8.87
C GLY A 14 -19.12 0.82 10.19
N GLU A 15 -18.30 0.00 10.84
CA GLU A 15 -17.63 0.39 12.09
C GLU A 15 -16.69 1.58 11.88
N PHE A 16 -16.12 1.72 10.66
CA PHE A 16 -15.29 2.84 10.28
C PHE A 16 -16.06 3.96 9.56
N ALA A 17 -17.14 3.64 8.86
CA ALA A 17 -17.92 4.64 8.12
C ALA A 17 -18.65 5.64 9.04
N GLN A 18 -18.81 5.32 10.32
CA GLN A 18 -19.46 6.17 11.31
C GLN A 18 -18.51 7.16 12.01
N SER A 19 -17.20 6.97 11.93
CA SER A 19 -16.27 7.98 12.43
C SER A 19 -16.05 9.03 11.34
N ALA A 20 -16.41 10.28 11.61
CA ALA A 20 -16.31 11.43 10.69
C ALA A 20 -14.89 11.74 10.17
N GLU A 21 -13.92 10.91 10.52
CA GLU A 21 -12.49 11.09 10.22
C GLU A 21 -11.94 10.15 9.14
N ILE A 22 -12.70 9.14 8.66
CA ILE A 22 -12.24 8.22 7.61
C ILE A 22 -12.88 8.58 6.28
N SER A 23 -12.09 9.12 5.38
CA SER A 23 -12.42 9.13 3.97
C SER A 23 -11.80 7.88 3.33
N ALA A 24 -12.65 6.95 2.90
CA ALA A 24 -12.22 5.78 2.13
C ALA A 24 -12.91 5.78 0.78
N SER A 25 -12.14 5.55 -0.28
CA SER A 25 -12.64 5.46 -1.66
C SER A 25 -12.32 4.07 -2.22
N TYR A 26 -13.28 3.44 -2.87
CA TYR A 26 -13.19 2.07 -3.35
C TYR A 26 -13.34 1.95 -4.86
N LEU A 27 -12.64 0.99 -5.42
CA LEU A 27 -12.97 0.41 -6.71
C LEU A 27 -13.19 -1.09 -6.54
N ASP A 28 -14.44 -1.50 -6.64
CA ASP A 28 -14.87 -2.86 -6.37
C ASP A 28 -14.30 -3.35 -5.01
N GLU A 29 -13.93 -4.61 -4.92
CA GLU A 29 -13.36 -5.16 -3.70
C GLU A 29 -11.82 -5.20 -3.72
N ASP A 30 -11.19 -4.77 -4.82
CA ASP A 30 -9.77 -4.97 -5.06
C ASP A 30 -8.91 -3.75 -4.70
N ILE A 31 -9.48 -2.53 -4.71
CA ILE A 31 -8.72 -1.29 -4.54
C ILE A 31 -9.40 -0.39 -3.53
N LEU A 32 -8.63 0.07 -2.54
CA LEU A 32 -9.07 0.93 -1.47
C LEU A 32 -8.04 2.02 -1.23
N ILE A 33 -8.49 3.28 -1.10
CA ILE A 33 -7.68 4.38 -0.59
C ILE A 33 -8.26 4.81 0.76
N ILE A 34 -7.37 4.91 1.75
CA ILE A 34 -7.69 5.38 3.10
C ILE A 34 -6.90 6.68 3.32
N ASP A 35 -7.63 7.76 3.56
CA ASP A 35 -7.07 9.00 4.03
C ASP A 35 -7.10 9.01 5.55
N ASN A 36 -5.97 9.35 6.16
CA ASN A 36 -5.80 9.40 7.61
C ASN A 36 -5.84 8.04 8.35
N VAL A 37 -4.73 7.35 8.35
CA VAL A 37 -4.51 6.07 9.04
C VAL A 37 -4.57 6.19 10.59
N LYS A 38 -4.67 7.40 11.17
CA LYS A 38 -4.91 7.56 12.63
C LYS A 38 -6.10 6.75 13.13
N VAL A 39 -7.05 6.56 12.25
CA VAL A 39 -8.25 5.78 12.49
C VAL A 39 -7.96 4.30 12.74
N LEU A 40 -6.81 3.84 12.30
CA LEU A 40 -6.35 2.47 12.54
C LEU A 40 -5.67 2.33 13.92
N GLN A 41 -5.64 3.39 14.74
CA GLN A 41 -5.25 3.30 16.14
C GLN A 41 -6.24 2.40 16.88
N ASN A 42 -5.85 1.15 17.02
CA ASN A 42 -6.56 0.17 17.82
C ASN A 42 -5.61 -0.26 18.96
N PRO A 43 -6.10 -0.44 20.19
CA PRO A 43 -5.29 -0.99 21.27
C PRO A 43 -4.78 -2.40 20.96
N ASP A 44 -5.42 -3.11 20.03
CA ASP A 44 -5.02 -4.46 19.63
C ASP A 44 -4.33 -4.46 18.25
N PRO A 45 -3.30 -5.30 18.04
CA PRO A 45 -2.68 -5.48 16.73
C PRO A 45 -3.70 -5.88 15.65
N MET A 46 -3.56 -5.30 14.47
CA MET A 46 -4.47 -5.51 13.35
C MET A 46 -3.81 -6.37 12.26
N ARG A 47 -4.59 -7.28 11.69
CA ARG A 47 -4.16 -8.07 10.53
C ARG A 47 -4.68 -7.45 9.25
N PHE A 48 -3.77 -7.09 8.35
CA PHE A 48 -4.09 -6.59 7.01
C PHE A 48 -4.06 -7.73 6.00
N GLN A 49 -5.15 -7.92 5.27
CA GLN A 49 -5.23 -8.95 4.21
C GLN A 49 -4.85 -8.43 2.83
N MET A 50 -4.71 -7.12 2.68
CA MET A 50 -4.35 -6.46 1.43
C MET A 50 -2.88 -6.02 1.44
N ASN A 51 -2.31 -5.87 0.24
CA ASN A 51 -1.05 -5.13 0.09
C ASN A 51 -1.33 -3.67 0.37
N MET A 52 -0.56 -3.05 1.24
CA MET A 52 -0.72 -1.65 1.60
C MET A 52 0.55 -0.86 1.28
N ILE A 53 0.37 0.29 0.65
CA ILE A 53 1.41 1.29 0.40
C ILE A 53 0.90 2.60 0.98
N ALA A 54 1.53 3.09 2.04
CA ALA A 54 1.15 4.33 2.71
C ALA A 54 2.24 5.38 2.57
N SER A 55 1.86 6.59 2.15
CA SER A 55 2.76 7.75 2.06
C SER A 55 2.49 8.68 3.22
N CYS A 56 3.52 9.00 3.99
CA CYS A 56 3.45 9.94 5.10
C CYS A 56 3.68 11.37 4.62
N GLN A 57 2.66 12.23 4.76
CA GLN A 57 2.73 13.64 4.38
C GLN A 57 3.18 14.53 5.54
N ARG A 58 2.85 14.17 6.79
CA ARG A 58 3.19 14.93 7.99
C ARG A 58 3.31 14.03 9.21
N GLY A 59 4.05 14.50 10.21
CA GLY A 59 4.17 13.84 11.49
C GLY A 59 4.97 12.54 11.44
N SER A 60 4.76 11.70 12.43
CA SER A 60 5.42 10.41 12.56
C SER A 60 4.50 9.35 13.15
N LEU A 61 4.79 8.10 12.80
CA LEU A 61 4.14 6.89 13.29
C LEU A 61 5.22 5.92 13.76
N ARG A 62 5.07 5.39 14.97
CA ARG A 62 5.87 4.27 15.49
C ARG A 62 4.98 3.02 15.59
N ALA A 63 5.43 1.92 15.01
CA ALA A 63 4.66 0.70 14.94
C ALA A 63 5.56 -0.55 14.96
N GLU A 64 4.94 -1.69 15.15
CA GLU A 64 5.54 -3.00 14.87
C GLU A 64 4.84 -3.65 13.67
N LEU A 65 5.62 -4.14 12.72
CA LEU A 65 5.12 -4.95 11.61
C LEU A 65 5.70 -6.37 11.73
N ASN A 66 4.83 -7.34 11.95
CA ASN A 66 5.24 -8.74 12.17
C ASN A 66 6.32 -8.88 13.26
N GLY A 67 6.21 -8.12 14.36
CA GLY A 67 7.15 -8.13 15.48
C GLY A 67 8.45 -7.34 15.25
N ARG A 68 8.56 -6.56 14.17
CA ARG A 68 9.68 -5.66 13.91
C ARG A 68 9.26 -4.22 14.11
N GLU A 69 9.98 -3.51 14.98
CA GLU A 69 9.77 -2.08 15.15
C GLU A 69 10.13 -1.30 13.89
N LEU A 70 9.32 -0.30 13.59
CA LEU A 70 9.53 0.65 12.51
C LEU A 70 9.04 2.04 12.90
N THR A 71 9.64 3.04 12.30
CA THR A 71 9.21 4.43 12.39
C THR A 71 8.97 4.95 10.98
N VAL A 72 7.83 5.59 10.77
CA VAL A 72 7.45 6.24 9.52
C VAL A 72 7.39 7.73 9.78
N GLU A 73 8.12 8.51 9.02
CA GLU A 73 8.20 9.96 9.14
C GLU A 73 7.73 10.64 7.86
N LYS A 74 7.57 11.96 7.92
CA LYS A 74 7.27 12.75 6.72
C LYS A 74 8.24 12.44 5.58
N GLY A 75 7.70 12.12 4.41
CA GLY A 75 8.45 11.76 3.21
C GLY A 75 8.77 10.27 3.08
N ASP A 76 8.32 9.45 4.04
CA ASP A 76 8.48 8.01 3.94
C ASP A 76 7.30 7.36 3.22
N ILE A 77 7.59 6.27 2.49
CA ILE A 77 6.61 5.26 2.08
C ILE A 77 6.72 4.07 3.02
N PHE A 78 5.61 3.69 3.60
CA PHE A 78 5.45 2.46 4.36
C PHE A 78 4.77 1.40 3.49
N ILE A 79 5.34 0.19 3.46
CA ILE A 79 4.83 -0.93 2.66
C ILE A 79 4.56 -2.11 3.58
N SER A 80 3.34 -2.64 3.50
CA SER A 80 2.94 -3.84 4.23
C SER A 80 2.42 -4.89 3.25
N PRO A 81 3.05 -6.08 3.18
CA PRO A 81 2.52 -7.21 2.43
C PRO A 81 1.21 -7.72 3.04
N PRO A 82 0.43 -8.49 2.30
CA PRO A 82 -0.81 -9.07 2.81
C PRO A 82 -0.54 -10.04 3.96
N ASN A 83 -1.53 -10.20 4.82
CA ASN A 83 -1.47 -11.00 6.05
C ASN A 83 -0.46 -10.52 7.09
N SER A 84 0.03 -9.30 6.97
CA SER A 84 0.88 -8.66 7.97
C SER A 84 0.09 -8.29 9.22
N ILE A 85 0.75 -8.38 10.37
CA ILE A 85 0.23 -7.92 11.65
C ILE A 85 0.87 -6.56 11.93
N LEU A 86 0.07 -5.52 12.01
CA LEU A 86 0.49 -4.17 12.34
C LEU A 86 -0.02 -3.79 13.73
N ASP A 87 0.91 -3.38 14.57
CA ASP A 87 0.64 -2.89 15.92
C ASP A 87 1.14 -1.45 16.04
N ILE A 88 0.23 -0.50 16.08
CA ILE A 88 0.53 0.94 16.14
C ILE A 88 0.77 1.31 17.61
N LYS A 89 2.00 1.75 17.92
CA LYS A 89 2.43 2.11 19.28
C LYS A 89 2.22 3.59 19.56
N GLU A 90 2.60 4.45 18.62
CA GLU A 90 2.58 5.90 18.84
C GLU A 90 2.34 6.64 17.52
N VAL A 91 1.53 7.69 17.58
CA VAL A 91 1.21 8.54 16.42
C VAL A 91 1.28 9.99 16.86
N SER A 92 2.04 10.81 16.15
CA SER A 92 2.09 12.26 16.43
C SER A 92 0.75 12.93 16.17
N GLU A 93 0.48 14.03 16.84
CA GLU A 93 -0.79 14.76 16.71
C GLU A 93 -1.07 15.25 15.29
N ASP A 94 -0.03 15.65 14.57
CA ASP A 94 -0.10 16.16 13.21
C ASP A 94 0.05 15.08 12.14
N PHE A 95 0.12 13.80 12.52
CA PHE A 95 0.31 12.70 11.57
C PHE A 95 -0.77 12.69 10.50
N ALA A 96 -0.33 12.69 9.26
CA ALA A 96 -1.17 12.56 8.10
C ALA A 96 -0.51 11.64 7.08
N CYS A 97 -1.23 10.60 6.68
CA CYS A 97 -0.80 9.70 5.62
C CYS A 97 -1.99 9.27 4.76
N THR A 98 -1.70 8.89 3.53
CA THR A 98 -2.65 8.25 2.63
C THR A 98 -2.16 6.85 2.34
N ALA A 99 -2.99 5.86 2.61
CA ALA A 99 -2.73 4.46 2.32
C ALA A 99 -3.54 4.00 1.11
N MET A 100 -2.86 3.36 0.19
CA MET A 100 -3.45 2.66 -0.94
C MET A 100 -3.32 1.17 -0.69
N CYS A 101 -4.47 0.49 -0.69
CA CYS A 101 -4.55 -0.95 -0.45
C CYS A 101 -5.03 -1.65 -1.71
N VAL A 102 -4.37 -2.75 -2.07
CA VAL A 102 -4.71 -3.57 -3.24
C VAL A 102 -4.79 -5.03 -2.81
N SER A 103 -5.87 -5.72 -3.17
CA SER A 103 -6.01 -7.15 -2.92
C SER A 103 -4.95 -7.95 -3.67
N ASN A 104 -4.69 -9.19 -3.26
CA ASN A 104 -3.80 -10.08 -4.03
C ASN A 104 -4.32 -10.33 -5.44
N HIS A 105 -5.63 -10.52 -5.59
CA HIS A 105 -6.27 -10.71 -6.89
C HIS A 105 -6.09 -9.46 -7.77
N GLY A 106 -6.38 -8.29 -7.25
CA GLY A 106 -6.18 -7.02 -7.96
C GLY A 106 -4.72 -6.78 -8.32
N LEU A 107 -3.78 -7.06 -7.41
CA LEU A 107 -2.35 -6.91 -7.66
C LEU A 107 -1.87 -7.82 -8.81
N LEU A 108 -2.27 -9.09 -8.81
CA LEU A 108 -1.96 -10.03 -9.89
C LEU A 108 -2.55 -9.57 -11.23
N GLY A 109 -3.79 -9.07 -11.22
CA GLY A 109 -4.44 -8.51 -12.41
C GLY A 109 -3.69 -7.29 -12.97
N ILE A 110 -3.31 -6.35 -12.10
CA ILE A 110 -2.64 -5.11 -12.47
C ILE A 110 -1.22 -5.36 -12.98
N LEU A 111 -0.44 -6.16 -12.27
CA LEU A 111 0.97 -6.36 -12.57
C LEU A 111 1.23 -7.47 -13.61
N ARG A 112 0.38 -8.48 -13.76
CA ARG A 112 0.55 -9.59 -14.71
C ARG A 112 2.01 -9.89 -15.09
N SER A 113 2.47 -9.33 -16.23
CA SER A 113 3.82 -9.52 -16.75
C SER A 113 4.95 -8.89 -15.89
N HIS A 114 4.64 -8.14 -14.85
CA HIS A 114 5.60 -7.48 -13.97
C HIS A 114 5.54 -7.99 -12.52
N ILE A 115 4.73 -9.02 -12.26
CA ILE A 115 4.57 -9.56 -10.90
C ILE A 115 5.88 -10.07 -10.30
N SER A 116 6.77 -10.62 -11.14
CA SER A 116 8.10 -11.05 -10.72
C SER A 116 8.94 -9.89 -10.18
N VAL A 117 8.85 -8.71 -10.80
CA VAL A 117 9.55 -7.51 -10.35
C VAL A 117 9.06 -7.08 -8.97
N TRP A 118 7.74 -7.06 -8.78
CA TRP A 118 7.13 -6.75 -7.50
C TRP A 118 7.53 -7.76 -6.41
N ASN A 119 7.37 -9.04 -6.70
CA ASN A 119 7.73 -10.09 -5.75
C ASN A 119 9.21 -10.02 -5.36
N ARG A 120 10.10 -9.85 -6.33
CA ARG A 120 11.53 -9.67 -6.08
C ARG A 120 11.78 -8.46 -5.17
N ALA A 121 11.19 -7.32 -5.48
CA ALA A 121 11.33 -6.12 -4.66
C ALA A 121 10.85 -6.37 -3.22
N MET A 122 9.69 -6.96 -3.03
CA MET A 122 9.11 -7.21 -1.71
C MET A 122 9.87 -8.25 -0.89
N TYR A 123 10.34 -9.32 -1.52
CA TYR A 123 11.03 -10.41 -0.79
C TYR A 123 12.52 -10.16 -0.57
N VAL A 124 13.18 -9.45 -1.47
CA VAL A 124 14.61 -9.17 -1.37
C VAL A 124 14.88 -7.98 -0.47
N SER A 125 14.09 -6.91 -0.57
CA SER A 125 14.35 -5.68 0.19
C SER A 125 14.20 -5.89 1.70
N LYS A 126 13.23 -6.70 2.13
CA LYS A 126 12.84 -6.87 3.55
C LYS A 126 12.65 -5.54 4.30
N VAL A 127 12.54 -4.45 3.57
CA VAL A 127 12.40 -3.09 4.08
C VAL A 127 10.93 -2.72 3.99
N SER A 128 10.36 -2.29 5.10
CA SER A 128 8.96 -1.86 5.17
C SER A 128 8.80 -0.34 5.08
N VAL A 129 9.88 0.42 5.25
CA VAL A 129 9.89 1.88 5.20
C VAL A 129 10.99 2.34 4.26
N LEU A 130 10.64 3.16 3.28
CA LEU A 130 11.57 3.72 2.28
C LEU A 130 11.51 5.24 2.33
N LYS A 131 12.66 5.90 2.25
CA LYS A 131 12.71 7.34 2.10
C LYS A 131 12.54 7.76 0.66
N MET A 132 11.59 8.66 0.41
CA MET A 132 11.41 9.28 -0.90
C MET A 132 12.23 10.56 -0.99
N ASN A 133 12.81 10.81 -2.15
CA ASN A 133 13.29 12.15 -2.48
C ASN A 133 12.11 13.08 -2.82
N GLU A 134 12.38 14.38 -2.99
CA GLU A 134 11.33 15.38 -3.25
C GLU A 134 10.55 15.11 -4.55
N VAL A 135 11.22 14.59 -5.58
CA VAL A 135 10.58 14.28 -6.86
C VAL A 135 9.62 13.09 -6.72
N ASP A 136 10.05 12.04 -6.02
CA ASP A 136 9.23 10.87 -5.75
C ASP A 136 8.01 11.24 -4.90
N MET A 137 8.17 12.10 -3.89
CA MET A 137 7.07 12.62 -3.07
C MET A 137 6.03 13.35 -3.91
N VAL A 138 6.47 14.25 -4.81
CA VAL A 138 5.57 14.97 -5.71
C VAL A 138 4.86 14.00 -6.66
N PHE A 139 5.60 13.06 -7.25
CA PHE A 139 5.02 12.04 -8.13
C PHE A 139 3.94 11.23 -7.41
N TYR A 140 4.25 10.68 -6.24
CA TYR A 140 3.34 9.85 -5.47
C TYR A 140 2.09 10.61 -5.02
N SER A 141 2.25 11.87 -4.59
CA SER A 141 1.13 12.74 -4.23
C SER A 141 0.18 12.97 -5.41
N LYS A 142 0.71 13.37 -6.57
CA LYS A 142 -0.10 13.62 -7.78
C LYS A 142 -0.79 12.36 -8.28
N PHE A 143 -0.08 11.24 -8.21
CA PHE A 143 -0.62 9.95 -8.55
C PHE A 143 -1.81 9.56 -7.65
N THR A 144 -1.65 9.70 -6.33
CA THR A 144 -2.71 9.41 -5.36
C THR A 144 -3.93 10.31 -5.59
N ASP A 145 -3.71 11.60 -5.90
CA ASP A 145 -4.79 12.54 -6.23
C ASP A 145 -5.56 12.12 -7.50
N LEU A 146 -4.86 11.64 -8.53
CA LEU A 146 -5.50 11.13 -9.74
C LEU A 146 -6.34 9.88 -9.47
N VAL A 147 -5.80 8.93 -8.73
CA VAL A 147 -6.56 7.72 -8.36
C VAL A 147 -7.79 8.09 -7.52
N ARG A 148 -7.64 8.97 -6.53
CA ARG A 148 -8.76 9.46 -5.72
C ARG A 148 -9.83 10.11 -6.56
N LEU A 149 -9.44 10.95 -7.53
CA LEU A 149 -10.37 11.58 -8.46
C LEU A 149 -11.14 10.53 -9.28
N CYS A 150 -10.45 9.50 -9.75
CA CYS A 150 -11.08 8.39 -10.47
C CYS A 150 -12.05 7.57 -9.59
N LEU A 151 -11.83 7.54 -8.28
CA LEU A 151 -12.68 6.83 -7.34
C LEU A 151 -13.86 7.67 -6.84
N ASP A 152 -13.84 8.99 -6.99
CA ASP A 152 -14.92 9.88 -6.57
C ASP A 152 -16.21 9.63 -7.41
N PRO A 153 -17.32 9.20 -6.78
CA PRO A 153 -18.57 8.96 -7.50
C PRO A 153 -19.08 10.20 -8.23
N LYS A 154 -18.95 11.38 -7.61
CA LYS A 154 -19.45 12.64 -8.19
C LYS A 154 -18.74 13.02 -9.48
N PHE A 155 -17.44 12.73 -9.55
CA PHE A 155 -16.65 12.96 -10.75
C PHE A 155 -16.95 11.90 -11.81
N ASN A 156 -17.03 10.64 -11.41
CA ASN A 156 -17.28 9.53 -12.31
C ASN A 156 -18.61 9.61 -13.05
N ASP A 157 -19.69 10.01 -12.37
CA ASP A 157 -21.01 10.05 -12.97
C ASP A 157 -21.13 11.07 -14.13
N ARG A 158 -20.24 12.05 -14.18
CA ARG A 158 -20.19 13.11 -15.19
C ARG A 158 -19.10 12.93 -16.24
N SER A 159 -18.20 11.96 -16.06
CA SER A 159 -17.06 11.77 -16.93
C SER A 159 -17.39 10.95 -18.18
N SER A 160 -16.85 11.33 -19.34
CA SER A 160 -16.99 10.59 -20.60
C SER A 160 -16.23 9.26 -20.59
N TRP A 161 -15.30 9.08 -19.66
CA TRP A 161 -14.48 7.87 -19.53
C TRP A 161 -14.99 6.88 -18.48
N LYS A 162 -16.17 7.13 -17.90
CA LYS A 162 -16.81 6.22 -16.93
C LYS A 162 -16.77 4.73 -17.33
N PRO A 163 -17.01 4.34 -18.61
CA PRO A 163 -16.93 2.93 -19.02
C PRO A 163 -15.54 2.31 -18.84
N TYR A 164 -14.48 3.12 -18.90
CA TYR A 164 -13.08 2.69 -18.82
C TYR A 164 -12.43 2.98 -17.45
N ARG A 165 -13.24 3.37 -16.47
CA ARG A 165 -12.77 3.76 -15.13
C ARG A 165 -11.82 2.73 -14.51
N ARG A 166 -12.20 1.46 -14.53
CA ARG A 166 -11.41 0.38 -13.97
C ARG A 166 -10.03 0.28 -14.64
N GLU A 167 -10.00 0.25 -15.95
CA GLU A 167 -8.77 0.15 -16.74
C GLU A 167 -7.84 1.35 -16.52
N ILE A 168 -8.42 2.56 -16.38
CA ILE A 168 -7.65 3.77 -16.07
C ILE A 168 -7.03 3.65 -14.68
N VAL A 169 -7.79 3.27 -13.66
CA VAL A 169 -7.28 3.11 -12.31
C VAL A 169 -6.22 2.01 -12.25
N GLU A 170 -6.45 0.86 -12.87
CA GLU A 170 -5.47 -0.23 -12.91
C GLU A 170 -4.17 0.19 -13.60
N THR A 171 -4.25 0.99 -14.68
CA THR A 171 -3.07 1.52 -15.39
C THR A 171 -2.30 2.50 -14.52
N LEU A 172 -2.98 3.40 -13.83
CA LEU A 172 -2.37 4.31 -12.87
C LEU A 172 -1.68 3.51 -11.76
N LEU A 173 -2.37 2.56 -11.13
CA LEU A 173 -1.82 1.71 -10.08
C LEU A 173 -0.61 0.93 -10.54
N LYS A 174 -0.64 0.37 -11.75
CA LYS A 174 0.50 -0.32 -12.35
C LYS A 174 1.74 0.58 -12.40
N SER A 175 1.58 1.82 -12.83
CA SER A 175 2.70 2.78 -12.90
C SER A 175 3.29 3.08 -11.52
N ALA A 176 2.45 3.27 -10.49
CA ALA A 176 2.92 3.52 -9.13
C ALA A 176 3.60 2.29 -8.51
N LEU A 177 3.02 1.10 -8.71
CA LEU A 177 3.59 -0.14 -8.20
C LEU A 177 4.97 -0.43 -8.81
N LEU A 178 5.16 -0.14 -10.10
CA LEU A 178 6.45 -0.26 -10.75
C LEU A 178 7.46 0.77 -10.21
N ALA A 179 7.04 2.02 -9.97
CA ALA A 179 7.90 3.03 -9.37
C ALA A 179 8.34 2.63 -7.95
N VAL A 180 7.42 2.16 -7.11
CA VAL A 180 7.72 1.64 -5.77
C VAL A 180 8.64 0.41 -5.85
N SER A 181 8.40 -0.51 -6.78
CA SER A 181 9.29 -1.67 -6.99
C SER A 181 10.72 -1.25 -7.32
N ASN A 182 10.88 -0.21 -8.15
CA ASN A 182 12.19 0.32 -8.48
C ASN A 182 12.87 0.98 -7.27
N LEU A 183 12.14 1.75 -6.47
CA LEU A 183 12.66 2.32 -5.21
C LEU A 183 13.17 1.22 -4.27
N LEU A 184 12.37 0.17 -4.08
CA LEU A 184 12.75 -0.99 -3.26
C LEU A 184 14.04 -1.65 -3.75
N LEU A 185 14.25 -1.75 -5.06
CA LEU A 185 15.43 -2.38 -5.65
C LEU A 185 16.66 -1.48 -5.63
N THR A 186 16.48 -0.16 -5.73
CA THR A 186 17.61 0.79 -5.70
C THR A 186 18.19 1.00 -4.31
N ASP A 187 17.37 0.82 -3.28
CA ASP A 187 17.80 0.94 -1.87
C ASP A 187 18.54 -0.31 -1.37
N LEU A 188 18.61 -1.38 -2.19
CA LEU A 188 19.36 -2.58 -1.85
C LEU A 188 20.87 -2.37 -1.96
N PRO A 189 21.66 -2.85 -0.98
CA PRO A 189 23.09 -2.95 -1.15
C PRO A 189 23.41 -3.74 -2.43
N LYS A 190 24.32 -3.23 -3.27
CA LYS A 190 24.71 -3.87 -4.53
C LYS A 190 25.16 -5.34 -4.37
N GLU A 191 25.60 -5.71 -3.17
CA GLU A 191 26.00 -7.06 -2.80
C GLU A 191 24.81 -8.05 -2.70
N THR A 192 23.58 -7.55 -2.45
CA THR A 192 22.37 -8.40 -2.34
C THR A 192 21.77 -8.75 -3.70
N LEU A 193 22.06 -7.99 -4.74
CA LEU A 193 21.55 -8.23 -6.10
C LEU A 193 22.22 -9.42 -6.81
N GLY A 194 23.36 -9.89 -6.31
CA GLY A 194 24.14 -11.02 -6.86
C GLY A 194 24.20 -12.24 -5.95
N THR A 195 23.36 -12.33 -4.91
CA THR A 195 23.43 -13.47 -3.99
C THR A 195 22.63 -14.68 -4.50
N SER A 196 23.12 -15.88 -4.18
CA SER A 196 22.47 -17.15 -4.49
C SER A 196 21.00 -17.24 -4.07
N ALA A 197 20.58 -16.41 -3.10
CA ALA A 197 19.19 -16.30 -2.66
C ALA A 197 18.27 -15.65 -3.70
N SER A 198 18.77 -14.63 -4.43
CA SER A 198 18.02 -14.01 -5.54
C SER A 198 17.88 -14.98 -6.71
N ASP A 199 18.96 -15.68 -7.07
CA ASP A 199 18.96 -16.66 -8.16
C ASP A 199 18.08 -17.88 -7.82
N PHE A 200 18.07 -18.29 -6.55
CA PHE A 200 17.19 -19.37 -6.08
C PHE A 200 15.72 -18.98 -6.13
N PHE A 201 15.41 -17.74 -5.75
CA PHE A 201 14.06 -17.23 -5.78
C PHE A 201 13.53 -17.09 -7.22
N ASP A 202 14.34 -16.58 -8.14
CA ASP A 202 13.98 -16.47 -9.56
C ASP A 202 13.75 -17.88 -10.16
N LYS A 203 14.61 -18.86 -9.87
CA LYS A 203 14.41 -20.26 -10.27
C LYS A 203 13.17 -20.90 -9.65
N PHE A 204 12.85 -20.58 -8.39
CA PHE A 204 11.64 -21.06 -7.74
C PHE A 204 10.38 -20.51 -8.41
N LEU A 205 10.37 -19.24 -8.78
CA LEU A 205 9.25 -18.63 -9.50
C LEU A 205 9.09 -19.21 -10.91
N GLU A 206 10.20 -19.52 -11.60
CA GLU A 206 10.18 -20.21 -12.92
C GLU A 206 9.57 -21.60 -12.84
N MET A 207 9.77 -22.32 -11.72
CA MET A 207 9.20 -23.67 -11.52
C MET A 207 7.70 -23.66 -11.20
N LEU A 208 7.14 -22.49 -10.81
CA LEU A 208 5.72 -22.34 -10.47
C LEU A 208 4.87 -21.84 -11.65
N GLN A 209 5.47 -21.54 -12.78
CA GLN A 209 4.81 -21.15 -14.04
C GLN A 209 4.55 -22.36 -14.93
#